data_615f89a53a9d8eace8f5f2978bc22398
#
_entry.id   615f89a53a9d8eace8f5f2978bc22398
#
_cell.length_a   1.000
_cell.length_b   1.000
_cell.length_c   1.000
_cell.angle_alpha   90.00
_cell.angle_beta   90.00
_cell.angle_gamma   90.00
#
_symmetry.space_group_name_H-M   'P 1'
#
loop_
_entity.id
_entity.type
_entity.pdbx_description
1 polymer ?
#
loop_
_entity_poly.entity_id
_entity_poly.type
_entity_poly.pdbx_seq_one_letter_code
_entity_poly.pdbx_strand_id
1 'polypeptide(L)'
;MRIAAISVAPIFPNYVIGGSQKILADVTAGLKNLGHDVQIWCTATESHNGDFDVDGVAVHPELQFRGSFPSTHQVSPVALARSAETLRNAAEWADRVYLHADAVYLRHALEGAEIIRSIHDYVYEEALLSTLSLPADVTIVPSNYLKHCIEATVAFSGKKTIEQVVVISNGVHVPETTPVPTLPDGILPRGEKDLILLFPHRPIPTKGLDEAIRTAVEVQKIEPTRNVRLLIPAYPTNANFDDLAGSTDELMELVSDLGGVDIVEFHSWLSPTEMSGYYASGDVTLCIGSFVESFGLVPIESVANGTPAVCASVGAFRQFADIDGIIPVPYGQIEASTQAVLSAAGGSADLIESGRSQIIHTYSPESMVEGYESVISRTLSEARKIELAADDQLLLAPWCDIQGQEIYDDYTATRLQYPHLVSALKVNLGLVWPDPLLLSASLDAEVRHAKERGILIPKYVIG
;
A
#
# COMPACT_ATOMS: atom_id res chain seq x y z
N MET A 1 13.25 1.35 -26.69
CA MET A 1 11.84 1.40 -27.14
C MET A 1 11.17 2.66 -26.62
N ARG A 2 10.04 3.07 -27.22
CA ARG A 2 9.22 4.17 -26.75
C ARG A 2 8.14 3.62 -25.80
N ILE A 3 8.04 4.20 -24.60
CA ILE A 3 7.12 3.75 -23.56
C ILE A 3 6.22 4.93 -23.18
N ALA A 4 4.91 4.78 -23.40
CA ALA A 4 3.92 5.71 -22.89
C ALA A 4 3.46 5.28 -21.50
N ALA A 5 3.89 5.98 -20.47
CA ALA A 5 3.40 5.78 -19.12
C ALA A 5 2.17 6.67 -18.89
N ILE A 6 1.06 6.09 -18.45
CA ILE A 6 -0.22 6.79 -18.30
C ILE A 6 -0.69 6.65 -16.87
N SER A 7 -1.01 7.78 -16.22
CA SER A 7 -1.59 7.85 -14.88
C SER A 7 -2.88 8.67 -14.89
N VAL A 8 -3.97 8.15 -14.33
CA VAL A 8 -5.19 8.95 -14.13
C VAL A 8 -5.07 9.95 -12.97
N ALA A 9 -4.10 9.75 -12.08
CA ALA A 9 -3.77 10.72 -11.05
C ALA A 9 -2.88 11.83 -11.62
N PRO A 10 -3.00 13.07 -11.15
CA PRO A 10 -2.08 14.15 -11.51
C PRO A 10 -0.69 13.88 -10.93
N ILE A 11 0.34 14.39 -11.62
CA ILE A 11 1.74 14.36 -11.20
C ILE A 11 2.18 15.81 -11.00
N PHE A 12 3.11 16.01 -10.08
CA PHE A 12 3.61 17.32 -9.71
C PHE A 12 5.14 17.36 -9.79
N PRO A 13 5.74 18.48 -10.27
CA PRO A 13 7.18 18.55 -10.51
C PRO A 13 8.04 18.53 -9.25
N ASN A 14 7.49 18.90 -8.10
CA ASN A 14 8.30 19.16 -6.90
C ASN A 14 7.82 18.42 -5.65
N TYR A 15 6.76 17.63 -5.73
CA TYR A 15 6.30 16.87 -4.56
C TYR A 15 5.49 15.64 -4.96
N VAL A 16 5.44 14.68 -4.04
CA VAL A 16 4.75 13.40 -4.18
C VAL A 16 3.59 13.35 -3.19
N ILE A 17 2.39 13.05 -3.68
CA ILE A 17 1.19 12.93 -2.83
C ILE A 17 1.16 11.59 -2.09
N GLY A 18 1.70 10.53 -2.69
CA GLY A 18 1.67 9.20 -2.11
C GLY A 18 2.67 8.23 -2.74
N GLY A 19 2.82 7.06 -2.11
CA GLY A 19 3.79 6.06 -2.53
C GLY A 19 3.66 5.61 -3.99
N SER A 20 2.44 5.50 -4.51
CA SER A 20 2.20 5.12 -5.90
C SER A 20 2.83 6.10 -6.90
N GLN A 21 2.74 7.41 -6.65
CA GLN A 21 3.34 8.42 -7.52
C GLN A 21 4.87 8.41 -7.47
N LYS A 22 5.45 8.14 -6.28
CA LYS A 22 6.89 7.94 -6.13
C LYS A 22 7.37 6.76 -6.98
N ILE A 23 6.65 5.64 -6.93
CA ILE A 23 6.98 4.45 -7.73
C ILE A 23 6.89 4.75 -9.23
N LEU A 24 5.90 5.52 -9.69
CA LEU A 24 5.85 5.92 -11.09
C LEU A 24 7.09 6.74 -11.51
N ALA A 25 7.48 7.72 -10.71
CA ALA A 25 8.67 8.52 -10.97
C ALA A 25 9.94 7.66 -11.01
N ASP A 26 10.17 6.83 -9.98
CA ASP A 26 11.33 5.95 -9.89
C ASP A 26 11.41 4.96 -11.07
N VAL A 27 10.29 4.32 -11.44
CA VAL A 27 10.23 3.37 -12.55
C VAL A 27 10.50 4.06 -13.89
N THR A 28 9.85 5.20 -14.16
CA THR A 28 9.99 5.89 -15.45
C THR A 28 11.38 6.49 -15.63
N ALA A 29 11.95 7.09 -14.58
CA ALA A 29 13.34 7.57 -14.60
C ALA A 29 14.33 6.42 -14.76
N GLY A 30 14.12 5.30 -14.06
CA GLY A 30 14.95 4.11 -14.19
C GLY A 30 14.91 3.52 -15.60
N LEU A 31 13.74 3.34 -16.20
CA LEU A 31 13.59 2.87 -17.59
C LEU A 31 14.27 3.81 -18.59
N LYS A 32 14.19 5.12 -18.38
CA LYS A 32 14.91 6.10 -19.20
C LYS A 32 16.43 5.93 -19.08
N ASN A 33 16.94 5.74 -17.86
CA ASN A 33 18.36 5.49 -17.63
C ASN A 33 18.86 4.19 -18.27
N LEU A 34 17.99 3.20 -18.46
CA LEU A 34 18.26 1.97 -19.22
C LEU A 34 18.20 2.18 -20.74
N GLY A 35 17.94 3.40 -21.23
CA GLY A 35 18.00 3.76 -22.64
C GLY A 35 16.66 3.69 -23.37
N HIS A 36 15.54 3.59 -22.66
CA HIS A 36 14.22 3.73 -23.27
C HIS A 36 13.85 5.21 -23.44
N ASP A 37 13.01 5.51 -24.44
CA ASP A 37 12.35 6.81 -24.59
C ASP A 37 11.01 6.77 -23.85
N VAL A 38 10.97 7.37 -22.66
CA VAL A 38 9.82 7.29 -21.74
C VAL A 38 9.19 8.67 -21.61
N GLN A 39 7.87 8.73 -21.77
CA GLN A 39 7.08 9.94 -21.54
C GLN A 39 5.85 9.57 -20.69
N ILE A 40 5.38 10.55 -19.87
CA ILE A 40 4.26 10.37 -18.96
C ILE A 40 3.09 11.23 -19.40
N TRP A 41 1.89 10.64 -19.49
CA TRP A 41 0.63 11.37 -19.63
C TRP A 41 -0.17 11.25 -18.33
N CYS A 42 -0.62 12.39 -17.80
CA CYS A 42 -1.39 12.41 -16.56
C CYS A 42 -2.54 13.41 -16.61
N THR A 43 -3.37 13.40 -15.57
CA THR A 43 -4.47 14.35 -15.45
C THR A 43 -3.94 15.78 -15.19
N ALA A 44 -4.43 16.74 -15.96
CA ALA A 44 -4.15 18.16 -15.76
C ALA A 44 -4.80 18.67 -14.47
N THR A 45 -4.16 19.63 -13.83
CA THR A 45 -4.74 20.43 -12.73
C THR A 45 -4.71 21.91 -13.09
N GLU A 46 -5.42 22.73 -12.32
CA GLU A 46 -5.41 24.20 -12.56
C GLU A 46 -4.00 24.79 -12.45
N SER A 47 -3.18 24.26 -11.56
CA SER A 47 -1.81 24.72 -11.32
C SER A 47 -0.78 24.08 -12.26
N HIS A 48 -1.07 22.92 -12.86
CA HIS A 48 -0.16 22.16 -13.70
C HIS A 48 -0.90 21.61 -14.92
N ASN A 49 -0.92 22.42 -15.99
CA ASN A 49 -1.60 22.11 -17.26
C ASN A 49 -0.71 22.35 -18.50
N GLY A 50 0.56 22.59 -18.32
CA GLY A 50 1.58 22.66 -19.37
C GLY A 50 2.67 21.63 -19.10
N ASP A 51 3.40 21.22 -20.14
CA ASP A 51 4.48 20.25 -20.06
C ASP A 51 5.56 20.63 -19.06
N PHE A 52 6.07 19.64 -18.34
CA PHE A 52 7.18 19.77 -17.41
C PHE A 52 8.02 18.48 -17.38
N ASP A 53 9.06 18.46 -16.57
CA ASP A 53 9.96 17.33 -16.42
C ASP A 53 9.97 16.84 -14.95
N VAL A 54 10.03 15.52 -14.77
CA VAL A 54 10.27 14.87 -13.48
C VAL A 54 11.41 13.88 -13.66
N ASP A 55 12.52 14.11 -12.97
CA ASP A 55 13.73 13.29 -13.04
C ASP A 55 14.21 12.98 -14.48
N GLY A 56 14.10 14.00 -15.33
CA GLY A 56 14.49 13.92 -16.74
C GLY A 56 13.43 13.28 -17.64
N VAL A 57 12.25 12.87 -17.14
CA VAL A 57 11.15 12.30 -17.92
C VAL A 57 10.12 13.38 -18.25
N ALA A 58 9.80 13.54 -19.53
CA ALA A 58 8.77 14.49 -19.97
C ALA A 58 7.39 14.08 -19.47
N VAL A 59 6.66 15.03 -18.91
CA VAL A 59 5.30 14.87 -18.39
C VAL A 59 4.34 15.76 -19.15
N HIS A 60 3.29 15.17 -19.69
CA HIS A 60 2.21 15.79 -20.45
C HIS A 60 0.90 15.75 -19.65
N PRO A 61 0.55 16.81 -18.88
CA PRO A 61 -0.68 16.87 -18.10
C PRO A 61 -1.87 17.25 -18.98
N GLU A 62 -2.24 16.36 -19.89
CA GLU A 62 -3.25 16.61 -20.92
C GLU A 62 -4.57 15.87 -20.68
N LEU A 63 -4.59 14.88 -19.78
CA LEU A 63 -5.80 14.11 -19.49
C LEU A 63 -6.77 14.92 -18.63
N GLN A 64 -8.05 14.80 -18.90
CA GLN A 64 -9.10 15.55 -18.23
C GLN A 64 -10.10 14.59 -17.57
N PHE A 65 -9.61 13.74 -16.65
CA PHE A 65 -10.46 12.77 -15.95
C PHE A 65 -10.98 13.28 -14.62
N ARG A 66 -10.12 13.94 -13.84
CA ARG A 66 -10.42 14.42 -12.48
C ARG A 66 -9.69 15.74 -12.23
N GLY A 67 -10.19 16.55 -11.32
CA GLY A 67 -9.51 17.77 -10.91
C GLY A 67 -8.36 17.49 -9.94
N SER A 68 -8.63 16.72 -8.89
CA SER A 68 -7.65 16.28 -7.90
C SER A 68 -8.04 14.93 -7.31
N PHE A 69 -7.05 14.15 -6.91
CA PHE A 69 -7.29 12.88 -6.20
C PHE A 69 -7.49 13.19 -4.69
N PRO A 70 -8.42 12.49 -4.00
CA PRO A 70 -9.34 11.46 -4.46
C PRO A 70 -10.68 11.99 -5.00
N SER A 71 -10.85 13.28 -5.16
CA SER A 71 -12.11 13.88 -5.59
C SER A 71 -12.57 13.38 -6.95
N THR A 72 -13.87 13.14 -7.04
CA THR A 72 -14.54 12.87 -8.30
C THR A 72 -15.17 14.17 -8.81
N HIS A 73 -14.69 14.70 -9.93
CA HIS A 73 -15.30 15.85 -10.58
C HIS A 73 -16.19 15.41 -11.73
N GLN A 74 -17.19 16.23 -12.02
CA GLN A 74 -17.97 16.05 -13.24
C GLN A 74 -17.09 16.40 -14.45
N VAL A 75 -16.91 15.42 -15.33
CA VAL A 75 -16.12 15.59 -16.55
C VAL A 75 -17.07 15.75 -17.72
N SER A 76 -16.85 16.77 -18.54
CA SER A 76 -17.70 17.01 -19.72
C SER A 76 -17.44 15.96 -20.81
N PRO A 77 -18.44 15.66 -21.68
CA PRO A 77 -18.24 14.74 -22.79
C PRO A 77 -17.08 15.15 -23.73
N VAL A 78 -16.87 16.44 -23.92
CA VAL A 78 -15.78 16.95 -24.76
C VAL A 78 -14.40 16.74 -24.11
N ALA A 79 -14.31 16.86 -22.78
CA ALA A 79 -13.09 16.58 -22.04
C ALA A 79 -12.71 15.09 -22.13
N LEU A 80 -13.70 14.18 -22.00
CA LEU A 80 -13.48 12.76 -22.20
C LEU A 80 -13.06 12.43 -23.65
N ALA A 81 -13.67 13.07 -24.64
CA ALA A 81 -13.30 12.89 -26.03
C ALA A 81 -11.86 13.35 -26.32
N ARG A 82 -11.44 14.49 -25.75
CA ARG A 82 -10.04 14.97 -25.84
C ARG A 82 -9.08 14.02 -25.13
N SER A 83 -9.42 13.58 -23.94
CA SER A 83 -8.59 12.56 -23.24
C SER A 83 -8.45 11.28 -24.05
N ALA A 84 -9.52 10.83 -24.75
CA ALA A 84 -9.44 9.66 -25.63
C ALA A 84 -8.53 9.93 -26.85
N GLU A 85 -8.53 11.17 -27.40
CA GLU A 85 -7.62 11.56 -28.47
C GLU A 85 -6.15 11.57 -27.98
N THR A 86 -5.89 12.18 -26.84
CA THR A 86 -4.55 12.18 -26.20
C THR A 86 -4.06 10.74 -25.96
N LEU A 87 -4.89 9.86 -25.40
CA LEU A 87 -4.54 8.46 -25.18
C LEU A 87 -4.21 7.72 -26.48
N ARG A 88 -4.97 7.98 -27.54
CA ARG A 88 -4.71 7.38 -28.88
C ARG A 88 -3.37 7.85 -29.43
N ASN A 89 -3.09 9.15 -29.38
CA ASN A 89 -1.84 9.72 -29.85
C ASN A 89 -0.64 9.16 -29.05
N ALA A 90 -0.77 9.00 -27.74
CA ALA A 90 0.24 8.39 -26.90
C ALA A 90 0.47 6.92 -27.26
N ALA A 91 -0.60 6.14 -27.50
CA ALA A 91 -0.50 4.74 -27.91
C ALA A 91 0.10 4.57 -29.31
N GLU A 92 -0.23 5.45 -30.27
CA GLU A 92 0.37 5.44 -31.62
C GLU A 92 1.86 5.83 -31.61
N TRP A 93 2.27 6.69 -30.68
CA TRP A 93 3.67 7.04 -30.50
C TRP A 93 4.49 5.90 -29.87
N ALA A 94 3.89 5.11 -28.96
CA ALA A 94 4.59 4.15 -28.11
C ALA A 94 4.76 2.78 -28.78
N ASP A 95 5.84 2.10 -28.42
CA ASP A 95 6.02 0.66 -28.67
C ASP A 95 5.34 -0.18 -27.56
N ARG A 96 5.14 0.41 -26.36
CA ARG A 96 4.45 -0.17 -25.20
C ARG A 96 3.67 0.91 -24.44
N VAL A 97 2.50 0.53 -23.95
CA VAL A 97 1.69 1.35 -23.05
C VAL A 97 1.78 0.78 -21.63
N TYR A 98 2.25 1.60 -20.70
CA TYR A 98 2.29 1.29 -19.29
C TYR A 98 1.23 2.10 -18.54
N LEU A 99 0.22 1.43 -17.99
CA LEU A 99 -0.84 2.05 -17.20
C LEU A 99 -0.51 1.95 -15.72
N HIS A 100 -0.12 3.06 -15.12
CA HIS A 100 0.23 3.11 -13.71
C HIS A 100 -1.01 3.29 -12.83
N ALA A 101 -1.16 2.44 -11.80
CA ALA A 101 -2.35 2.41 -10.93
C ALA A 101 -3.64 2.44 -11.76
N ASP A 102 -3.79 1.47 -12.63
CA ASP A 102 -4.71 1.49 -13.75
C ASP A 102 -6.17 1.73 -13.39
N ALA A 103 -6.71 2.86 -13.86
CA ALA A 103 -8.12 3.21 -13.85
C ALA A 103 -8.53 3.87 -15.18
N VAL A 104 -7.86 3.53 -16.30
CA VAL A 104 -8.13 4.09 -17.63
C VAL A 104 -9.30 3.37 -18.27
N TYR A 105 -10.52 3.87 -18.10
CA TYR A 105 -11.73 3.26 -18.65
C TYR A 105 -11.92 3.46 -20.15
N LEU A 106 -11.21 4.41 -20.77
CA LEU A 106 -11.28 4.69 -22.22
C LEU A 106 -10.42 3.69 -23.04
N ARG A 107 -10.58 2.39 -22.79
CA ARG A 107 -9.77 1.32 -23.43
C ARG A 107 -9.84 1.30 -24.95
N HIS A 108 -10.96 1.74 -25.55
CA HIS A 108 -11.09 1.85 -27.00
C HIS A 108 -10.05 2.81 -27.62
N ALA A 109 -9.55 3.77 -26.84
CA ALA A 109 -8.50 4.68 -27.32
C ALA A 109 -7.11 4.02 -27.33
N LEU A 110 -6.94 2.86 -26.70
CA LEU A 110 -5.72 2.08 -26.63
C LEU A 110 -5.80 0.79 -27.45
N GLU A 111 -6.81 0.67 -28.34
CA GLU A 111 -7.01 -0.53 -29.15
C GLU A 111 -5.80 -0.78 -30.06
N GLY A 112 -5.28 -2.01 -30.02
CA GLY A 112 -4.09 -2.42 -30.77
C GLY A 112 -2.75 -2.18 -30.06
N ALA A 113 -2.72 -1.47 -28.94
CA ALA A 113 -1.52 -1.33 -28.11
C ALA A 113 -1.32 -2.55 -27.20
N GLU A 114 -0.06 -2.92 -26.96
CA GLU A 114 0.29 -3.88 -25.92
C GLU A 114 0.32 -3.16 -24.56
N ILE A 115 -0.56 -3.58 -23.64
CA ILE A 115 -0.83 -2.90 -22.38
C ILE A 115 -0.24 -3.67 -21.21
N ILE A 116 0.74 -3.07 -20.55
CA ILE A 116 1.21 -3.48 -19.24
C ILE A 116 0.55 -2.54 -18.22
N ARG A 117 -0.12 -3.08 -17.21
CA ARG A 117 -0.66 -2.26 -16.14
C ARG A 117 -0.01 -2.57 -14.80
N SER A 118 0.02 -1.61 -13.89
CA SER A 118 0.27 -1.87 -12.47
C SER A 118 -0.97 -1.59 -11.65
N ILE A 119 -1.11 -2.32 -10.54
CA ILE A 119 -2.12 -2.08 -9.51
C ILE A 119 -1.36 -1.85 -8.20
N HIS A 120 -1.58 -0.70 -7.57
CA HIS A 120 -0.88 -0.31 -6.34
C HIS A 120 -1.79 -0.27 -5.12
N ASP A 121 -3.10 -0.09 -5.31
CA ASP A 121 -4.09 -0.06 -4.23
C ASP A 121 -5.32 -0.86 -4.65
N TYR A 122 -5.72 -1.83 -3.83
CA TYR A 122 -6.85 -2.73 -4.12
C TYR A 122 -8.03 -2.51 -3.17
N VAL A 123 -8.16 -1.30 -2.67
CA VAL A 123 -9.25 -0.83 -1.79
C VAL A 123 -10.18 0.16 -2.48
N TYR A 124 -9.75 0.73 -3.61
CA TYR A 124 -10.55 1.67 -4.39
C TYR A 124 -11.35 0.93 -5.46
N GLU A 125 -12.59 1.35 -5.66
CA GLU A 125 -13.51 0.75 -6.64
C GLU A 125 -12.90 0.71 -8.04
N GLU A 126 -12.18 1.75 -8.45
CA GLU A 126 -11.54 1.82 -9.76
C GLU A 126 -10.51 0.71 -9.99
N ALA A 127 -9.68 0.42 -9.00
CA ALA A 127 -8.68 -0.65 -9.11
C ALA A 127 -9.34 -2.04 -9.15
N LEU A 128 -10.38 -2.25 -8.32
CA LEU A 128 -11.19 -3.47 -8.33
C LEU A 128 -11.87 -3.68 -9.69
N LEU A 129 -12.53 -2.66 -10.20
CA LEU A 129 -13.20 -2.70 -11.51
C LEU A 129 -12.21 -2.84 -12.66
N SER A 130 -11.02 -2.23 -12.56
CA SER A 130 -9.98 -2.37 -13.57
C SER A 130 -9.60 -3.84 -13.77
N THR A 131 -9.33 -4.57 -12.70
CA THR A 131 -8.94 -5.98 -12.78
C THR A 131 -10.09 -6.90 -13.27
N LEU A 132 -11.32 -6.55 -12.97
CA LEU A 132 -12.49 -7.33 -13.36
C LEU A 132 -12.98 -7.03 -14.78
N SER A 133 -12.89 -5.78 -15.23
CA SER A 133 -13.61 -5.32 -16.41
C SER A 133 -12.70 -4.83 -17.54
N LEU A 134 -11.47 -4.40 -17.24
CA LEU A 134 -10.59 -3.82 -18.25
C LEU A 134 -9.51 -4.82 -18.69
N PRO A 135 -9.28 -4.99 -20.00
CA PRO A 135 -8.22 -5.87 -20.50
C PRO A 135 -6.83 -5.25 -20.27
N ALA A 136 -5.86 -6.11 -20.03
CA ALA A 136 -4.44 -5.84 -20.09
C ALA A 136 -3.71 -7.13 -20.53
N ASP A 137 -2.49 -7.00 -21.01
CA ASP A 137 -1.68 -8.16 -21.40
C ASP A 137 -0.91 -8.72 -20.20
N VAL A 138 -0.45 -7.82 -19.31
CA VAL A 138 0.22 -8.17 -18.05
C VAL A 138 -0.22 -7.19 -16.94
N THR A 139 -0.42 -7.73 -15.74
CA THR A 139 -0.61 -6.95 -14.52
C THR A 139 0.60 -7.07 -13.60
N ILE A 140 1.19 -5.95 -13.22
CA ILE A 140 2.26 -5.86 -12.21
C ILE A 140 1.65 -5.45 -10.88
N VAL A 141 2.08 -6.11 -9.81
CA VAL A 141 1.65 -5.82 -8.43
C VAL A 141 2.85 -5.78 -7.48
N PRO A 142 2.83 -4.97 -6.41
CA PRO A 142 3.99 -4.82 -5.54
C PRO A 142 4.17 -5.95 -4.51
N SER A 143 3.21 -6.87 -4.38
CA SER A 143 3.27 -7.91 -3.35
C SER A 143 2.56 -9.21 -3.74
N ASN A 144 2.96 -10.31 -3.13
CA ASN A 144 2.23 -11.57 -3.24
C ASN A 144 0.82 -11.49 -2.65
N TYR A 145 0.64 -10.70 -1.59
CA TYR A 145 -0.67 -10.43 -1.02
C TYR A 145 -1.63 -9.89 -2.08
N LEU A 146 -1.24 -8.80 -2.76
CA LEU A 146 -2.08 -8.19 -3.78
C LEU A 146 -2.29 -9.11 -4.98
N LYS A 147 -1.28 -9.86 -5.41
CA LYS A 147 -1.43 -10.88 -6.45
C LYS A 147 -2.53 -11.88 -6.10
N HIS A 148 -2.48 -12.46 -4.89
CA HIS A 148 -3.47 -13.43 -4.45
C HIS A 148 -4.87 -12.82 -4.33
N CYS A 149 -4.98 -11.57 -3.86
CA CYS A 149 -6.26 -10.87 -3.81
C CYS A 149 -6.87 -10.68 -5.21
N ILE A 150 -6.08 -10.25 -6.20
CA ILE A 150 -6.54 -10.11 -7.58
C ILE A 150 -6.95 -11.46 -8.16
N GLU A 151 -6.08 -12.46 -8.07
CA GLU A 151 -6.34 -13.81 -8.59
C GLU A 151 -7.62 -14.41 -7.97
N ALA A 152 -7.79 -14.29 -6.66
CA ALA A 152 -8.99 -14.76 -5.95
C ALA A 152 -10.26 -14.00 -6.39
N THR A 153 -10.18 -12.67 -6.47
CA THR A 153 -11.32 -11.84 -6.89
C THR A 153 -11.75 -12.17 -8.31
N VAL A 154 -10.79 -12.31 -9.24
CA VAL A 154 -11.06 -12.64 -10.65
C VAL A 154 -11.63 -14.05 -10.76
N ALA A 155 -11.08 -15.03 -10.04
CA ALA A 155 -11.61 -16.40 -10.04
C ALA A 155 -13.02 -16.48 -9.44
N PHE A 156 -13.26 -15.81 -8.31
CA PHE A 156 -14.55 -15.79 -7.63
C PHE A 156 -15.63 -15.04 -8.42
N SER A 157 -15.25 -14.06 -9.25
CA SER A 157 -16.16 -13.37 -10.17
C SER A 157 -16.70 -14.26 -11.30
N GLY A 158 -16.13 -15.46 -11.49
CA GLY A 158 -16.51 -16.41 -12.54
C GLY A 158 -15.84 -16.16 -13.89
N LYS A 159 -14.84 -15.25 -13.97
CA LYS A 159 -13.99 -15.13 -15.19
C LYS A 159 -13.27 -16.44 -15.45
N LYS A 160 -13.06 -16.76 -16.73
CA LYS A 160 -12.44 -18.02 -17.17
C LYS A 160 -10.97 -17.88 -17.51
N THR A 161 -10.50 -16.64 -17.59
CA THR A 161 -9.10 -16.33 -17.92
C THR A 161 -8.65 -15.12 -17.14
N ILE A 162 -7.36 -15.05 -16.87
CA ILE A 162 -6.66 -13.91 -16.30
C ILE A 162 -5.35 -13.71 -17.06
N GLU A 163 -4.96 -12.47 -17.28
CA GLU A 163 -3.62 -12.13 -17.75
C GLU A 163 -2.56 -12.56 -16.71
N GLN A 164 -1.31 -12.57 -17.11
CA GLN A 164 -0.23 -12.86 -16.18
C GLN A 164 -0.13 -11.78 -15.11
N VAL A 165 -0.22 -12.16 -13.83
CA VAL A 165 0.03 -11.27 -12.68
C VAL A 165 1.46 -11.51 -12.19
N VAL A 166 2.31 -10.48 -12.28
CA VAL A 166 3.73 -10.52 -11.92
C VAL A 166 3.94 -9.69 -10.66
N VAL A 167 4.65 -10.25 -9.69
CA VAL A 167 5.04 -9.51 -8.48
C VAL A 167 6.38 -8.82 -8.74
N ILE A 168 6.39 -7.50 -8.60
CA ILE A 168 7.61 -6.68 -8.58
C ILE A 168 7.50 -5.77 -7.36
N SER A 169 8.27 -6.08 -6.33
CA SER A 169 8.25 -5.32 -5.09
C SER A 169 8.70 -3.88 -5.32
N ASN A 170 8.08 -2.95 -4.60
CA ASN A 170 8.50 -1.56 -4.65
C ASN A 170 9.92 -1.41 -4.10
N GLY A 171 10.72 -0.57 -4.74
CA GLY A 171 12.07 -0.23 -4.29
C GLY A 171 12.05 0.82 -3.18
N VAL A 172 12.98 0.68 -2.25
CA VAL A 172 13.22 1.65 -1.17
C VAL A 172 14.67 2.06 -1.19
N HIS A 173 14.91 3.36 -1.21
CA HIS A 173 16.25 3.90 -1.08
C HIS A 173 16.75 3.72 0.36
N VAL A 174 17.81 2.94 0.50
CA VAL A 174 18.50 2.77 1.79
C VAL A 174 19.74 3.65 1.78
N PRO A 175 19.86 4.62 2.70
CA PRO A 175 21.06 5.46 2.78
C PRO A 175 22.31 4.62 3.05
N GLU A 176 23.44 4.97 2.44
CA GLU A 176 24.72 4.26 2.66
C GLU A 176 25.14 4.26 4.14
N THR A 177 24.85 5.35 4.83
CA THR A 177 25.06 5.49 6.28
C THR A 177 23.77 5.87 6.96
N THR A 178 23.61 5.50 8.23
CA THR A 178 22.45 5.94 9.02
C THR A 178 22.34 7.47 8.98
N PRO A 179 21.19 8.03 8.59
CA PRO A 179 21.00 9.47 8.49
C PRO A 179 21.19 10.18 9.84
N VAL A 180 21.55 11.44 9.78
CA VAL A 180 21.58 12.28 10.97
C VAL A 180 20.15 12.53 11.43
N PRO A 181 19.80 12.21 12.70
CA PRO A 181 18.48 12.48 13.24
C PRO A 181 18.12 13.96 13.11
N THR A 182 16.97 14.23 12.47
CA THR A 182 16.50 15.60 12.25
C THR A 182 15.02 15.68 12.56
N LEU A 183 14.69 16.44 13.60
CA LEU A 183 13.29 16.68 13.96
C LEU A 183 12.68 17.73 13.01
N PRO A 184 11.38 17.61 12.70
CA PRO A 184 10.66 18.60 11.91
C PRO A 184 10.71 20.01 12.52
N ASP A 185 10.59 21.02 11.68
CA ASP A 185 10.51 22.41 12.14
C ASP A 185 9.36 22.61 13.13
N GLY A 186 9.62 23.34 14.20
CA GLY A 186 8.67 23.61 15.26
C GLY A 186 8.60 22.54 16.36
N ILE A 187 9.20 21.36 16.15
CA ILE A 187 9.31 20.32 17.17
C ILE A 187 10.49 20.63 18.10
N LEU A 188 10.28 20.50 19.40
CA LEU A 188 11.32 20.75 20.41
C LEU A 188 12.49 19.76 20.27
N PRO A 189 13.71 20.20 20.53
CA PRO A 189 14.88 19.32 20.53
C PRO A 189 14.68 18.11 21.45
N ARG A 190 15.27 16.96 21.08
CA ARG A 190 15.18 15.73 21.86
C ARG A 190 15.87 15.89 23.22
N GLY A 191 15.13 15.59 24.31
CA GLY A 191 15.63 15.47 25.66
C GLY A 191 16.16 14.08 25.98
N GLU A 192 16.98 13.95 27.04
CA GLU A 192 17.58 12.65 27.45
C GLU A 192 16.55 11.58 27.83
N LYS A 193 15.37 11.97 28.26
CA LYS A 193 14.31 11.06 28.68
C LYS A 193 13.22 10.84 27.63
N ASP A 194 13.35 11.48 26.48
CA ASP A 194 12.32 11.36 25.44
C ASP A 194 12.28 9.95 24.85
N LEU A 195 11.05 9.47 24.64
CA LEU A 195 10.72 8.34 23.81
C LEU A 195 9.89 8.87 22.66
N ILE A 196 10.51 8.96 21.47
CA ILE A 196 9.90 9.55 20.29
C ILE A 196 9.25 8.46 19.45
N LEU A 197 7.93 8.49 19.35
CA LEU A 197 7.14 7.65 18.47
C LEU A 197 6.79 8.42 17.20
N LEU A 198 6.97 7.80 16.05
CA LEU A 198 6.67 8.42 14.76
C LEU A 198 5.38 7.85 14.17
N PHE A 199 4.54 8.73 13.64
CA PHE A 199 3.35 8.37 12.86
C PHE A 199 3.44 9.05 11.48
N PRO A 200 4.27 8.55 10.53
CA PRO A 200 4.55 9.20 9.23
C PRO A 200 3.43 8.94 8.21
N HIS A 201 2.19 9.05 8.63
CA HIS A 201 1.01 8.82 7.82
C HIS A 201 0.12 10.06 7.80
N ARG A 202 -0.74 10.17 6.79
CA ARG A 202 -1.87 11.09 6.87
C ARG A 202 -2.67 10.80 8.14
N PRO A 203 -3.04 11.84 8.93
CA PRO A 203 -3.71 11.65 10.21
C PRO A 203 -5.19 11.31 10.00
N ILE A 204 -5.46 10.13 9.47
CA ILE A 204 -6.80 9.60 9.20
C ILE A 204 -7.04 8.28 9.97
N PRO A 205 -8.29 7.97 10.33
CA PRO A 205 -8.61 6.82 11.17
C PRO A 205 -8.06 5.49 10.61
N THR A 206 -8.20 5.25 9.31
CA THR A 206 -7.75 3.98 8.70
C THR A 206 -6.24 3.77 8.76
N LYS A 207 -5.43 4.84 8.87
CA LYS A 207 -3.99 4.72 9.08
C LYS A 207 -3.61 4.43 10.53
N GLY A 208 -4.59 4.40 11.45
CA GLY A 208 -4.39 4.02 12.85
C GLY A 208 -4.06 5.18 13.77
N LEU A 209 -4.60 6.37 13.48
CA LEU A 209 -4.38 7.56 14.30
C LEU A 209 -4.85 7.35 15.74
N ASP A 210 -6.06 6.82 15.92
CA ASP A 210 -6.65 6.52 17.23
C ASP A 210 -5.82 5.49 17.99
N GLU A 211 -5.43 4.40 17.31
CA GLU A 211 -4.58 3.36 17.86
C GLU A 211 -3.20 3.89 18.26
N ALA A 212 -2.61 4.78 17.45
CA ALA A 212 -1.31 5.35 17.73
C ALA A 212 -1.34 6.24 18.99
N ILE A 213 -2.35 7.10 19.12
CA ILE A 213 -2.53 7.95 20.30
C ILE A 213 -2.75 7.09 21.55
N ARG A 214 -3.68 6.13 21.51
CA ARG A 214 -3.94 5.20 22.63
C ARG A 214 -2.69 4.42 23.01
N THR A 215 -1.94 3.91 22.05
CA THR A 215 -0.69 3.19 22.31
C THR A 215 0.33 4.09 23.00
N ALA A 216 0.51 5.33 22.53
CA ALA A 216 1.44 6.28 23.14
C ALA A 216 1.03 6.64 24.58
N VAL A 217 -0.26 6.83 24.83
CA VAL A 217 -0.81 7.08 26.18
C VAL A 217 -0.55 5.88 27.11
N GLU A 218 -0.76 4.64 26.65
CA GLU A 218 -0.49 3.45 27.45
C GLU A 218 1.02 3.25 27.70
N VAL A 219 1.89 3.53 26.70
CA VAL A 219 3.34 3.54 26.89
C VAL A 219 3.74 4.55 27.97
N GLN A 220 3.19 5.77 27.98
CA GLN A 220 3.49 6.79 29.00
C GLN A 220 3.07 6.33 30.42
N LYS A 221 1.97 5.62 30.54
CA LYS A 221 1.54 5.07 31.84
C LYS A 221 2.50 4.00 32.39
N ILE A 222 3.04 3.15 31.50
CA ILE A 222 3.97 2.08 31.89
C ILE A 222 5.37 2.65 32.16
N GLU A 223 5.80 3.64 31.39
CA GLU A 223 7.10 4.30 31.50
C GLU A 223 7.00 5.73 32.03
N PRO A 224 6.55 5.95 33.29
CA PRO A 224 6.29 7.28 33.82
C PRO A 224 7.57 8.14 34.01
N THR A 225 8.74 7.54 33.92
CA THR A 225 10.04 8.23 34.02
C THR A 225 10.54 8.75 32.68
N ARG A 226 9.97 8.30 31.57
CA ARG A 226 10.24 8.80 30.22
C ARG A 226 9.21 9.86 29.84
N ASN A 227 9.54 10.67 28.86
CA ASN A 227 8.66 11.63 28.23
C ASN A 227 8.28 11.09 26.84
N VAL A 228 7.09 10.49 26.73
CA VAL A 228 6.61 9.94 25.46
C VAL A 228 6.13 11.07 24.56
N ARG A 229 6.63 11.11 23.34
CA ARG A 229 6.29 12.12 22.34
C ARG A 229 5.86 11.40 21.06
N LEU A 230 4.63 11.62 20.61
CA LEU A 230 4.10 11.08 19.37
C LEU A 230 4.06 12.18 18.32
N LEU A 231 4.91 12.07 17.30
CA LEU A 231 5.01 13.04 16.22
C LEU A 231 4.05 12.68 15.09
N ILE A 232 3.15 13.60 14.76
CA ILE A 232 2.10 13.41 13.75
C ILE A 232 2.17 14.56 12.72
N PRO A 233 2.23 14.27 11.40
CA PRO A 233 2.13 15.32 10.40
C PRO A 233 0.74 15.94 10.41
N ALA A 234 0.67 17.28 10.42
CA ALA A 234 -0.59 17.98 10.22
C ALA A 234 -1.11 17.76 8.78
N TYR A 235 -2.39 18.01 8.57
CA TYR A 235 -2.94 17.96 7.21
C TYR A 235 -2.22 18.96 6.30
N PRO A 236 -1.90 18.56 5.04
CA PRO A 236 -1.32 19.49 4.08
C PRO A 236 -2.28 20.67 3.84
N THR A 237 -1.75 21.88 3.91
CA THR A 237 -2.54 23.12 3.73
C THR A 237 -2.73 23.53 2.28
N ASN A 238 -2.30 22.72 1.32
CA ASN A 238 -2.39 23.02 -0.11
C ASN A 238 -3.82 22.80 -0.63
N ALA A 239 -4.31 23.75 -1.43
CA ALA A 239 -5.66 23.73 -2.02
C ALA A 239 -6.01 22.47 -2.83
N ASN A 240 -5.02 21.67 -3.23
CA ASN A 240 -5.21 20.41 -3.94
C ASN A 240 -5.60 19.22 -3.02
N PHE A 241 -5.71 19.45 -1.71
CA PHE A 241 -6.01 18.43 -0.70
C PHE A 241 -7.22 18.77 0.18
N ASP A 242 -8.02 19.78 -0.19
CA ASP A 242 -9.16 20.24 0.63
C ASP A 242 -10.14 19.10 0.99
N ASP A 243 -10.27 18.09 0.12
CA ASP A 243 -11.13 16.93 0.38
C ASP A 243 -10.49 15.87 1.30
N LEU A 244 -9.19 16.01 1.62
CA LEU A 244 -8.46 15.16 2.57
C LEU A 244 -8.22 15.85 3.91
N ALA A 245 -8.52 17.15 3.98
CA ALA A 245 -8.35 17.95 5.16
C ALA A 245 -9.49 17.67 6.15
N GLY A 246 -9.24 16.79 7.10
CA GLY A 246 -9.96 16.83 8.36
C GLY A 246 -9.68 18.18 9.05
N SER A 247 -10.60 18.67 9.82
CA SER A 247 -10.41 19.93 10.55
C SER A 247 -9.32 19.72 11.62
N THR A 248 -8.40 20.68 11.75
CA THR A 248 -7.40 20.68 12.84
C THR A 248 -8.09 20.62 14.20
N ASP A 249 -9.27 21.22 14.30
CA ASP A 249 -10.08 21.23 15.54
C ASP A 249 -10.57 19.81 15.88
N GLU A 250 -11.02 19.03 14.90
CA GLU A 250 -11.43 17.63 15.10
C GLU A 250 -10.25 16.74 15.53
N LEU A 251 -9.06 16.98 14.99
CA LEU A 251 -7.84 16.30 15.45
C LEU A 251 -7.50 16.63 16.90
N MET A 252 -7.58 17.90 17.28
CA MET A 252 -7.29 18.34 18.65
C MET A 252 -8.33 17.81 19.63
N GLU A 253 -9.60 17.74 19.25
CA GLU A 253 -10.67 17.13 20.04
C GLU A 253 -10.38 15.63 20.26
N LEU A 254 -10.07 14.88 19.19
CA LEU A 254 -9.68 13.46 19.27
C LEU A 254 -8.49 13.25 20.21
N VAL A 255 -7.42 14.05 20.07
CA VAL A 255 -6.25 13.99 20.95
C VAL A 255 -6.62 14.21 22.41
N SER A 256 -7.50 15.19 22.68
CA SER A 256 -7.99 15.49 24.02
C SER A 256 -8.82 14.34 24.60
N ASP A 257 -9.75 13.80 23.82
CA ASP A 257 -10.63 12.70 24.24
C ASP A 257 -9.86 11.42 24.56
N LEU A 258 -8.74 11.20 23.87
CA LEU A 258 -7.85 10.05 24.08
C LEU A 258 -6.81 10.29 25.19
N GLY A 259 -6.74 11.49 25.78
CA GLY A 259 -5.77 11.85 26.82
C GLY A 259 -4.36 12.08 26.31
N GLY A 260 -4.20 12.42 25.04
CA GLY A 260 -2.90 12.61 24.35
C GLY A 260 -2.34 14.03 24.37
N VAL A 261 -2.99 14.99 25.05
CA VAL A 261 -2.66 16.45 24.99
C VAL A 261 -1.19 16.74 25.27
N ASP A 262 -0.60 16.06 26.25
CA ASP A 262 0.80 16.25 26.65
C ASP A 262 1.78 15.32 25.90
N ILE A 263 1.27 14.52 24.96
CA ILE A 263 2.05 13.45 24.28
C ILE A 263 2.16 13.74 22.78
N VAL A 264 1.08 14.23 22.16
CA VAL A 264 1.00 14.42 20.70
C VAL A 264 1.59 15.77 20.32
N GLU A 265 2.50 15.74 19.35
CA GLU A 265 3.07 16.94 18.74
C GLU A 265 2.81 16.92 17.24
N PHE A 266 2.18 17.98 16.72
CA PHE A 266 1.95 18.12 15.29
C PHE A 266 3.09 18.89 14.63
N HIS A 267 3.48 18.44 13.41
CA HIS A 267 4.48 19.11 12.59
C HIS A 267 3.96 19.30 11.15
N SER A 268 4.62 20.16 10.38
CA SER A 268 4.32 20.37 8.96
C SER A 268 4.53 19.10 8.14
N TRP A 269 3.86 19.03 6.99
CA TRP A 269 4.10 17.95 6.02
C TRP A 269 5.54 18.00 5.52
N LEU A 270 6.21 16.86 5.55
CA LEU A 270 7.62 16.75 5.19
C LEU A 270 7.80 16.47 3.69
N SER A 271 8.84 17.05 3.13
CA SER A 271 9.31 16.70 1.78
C SER A 271 10.00 15.33 1.76
N PRO A 272 10.12 14.67 0.61
CA PRO A 272 10.85 13.40 0.50
C PRO A 272 12.29 13.46 1.01
N THR A 273 12.97 14.60 0.89
CA THR A 273 14.36 14.79 1.35
C THR A 273 14.49 14.89 2.87
N GLU A 274 13.43 15.28 3.57
CA GLU A 274 13.41 15.38 5.04
C GLU A 274 13.09 14.03 5.71
N MET A 275 12.45 13.11 4.98
CA MET A 275 11.94 11.84 5.55
C MET A 275 13.04 10.98 6.17
N SER A 276 14.25 10.93 5.60
CA SER A 276 15.33 10.12 6.15
C SER A 276 15.78 10.61 7.54
N GLY A 277 15.94 11.93 7.70
CA GLY A 277 16.29 12.53 9.00
C GLY A 277 15.15 12.38 10.03
N TYR A 278 13.91 12.49 9.56
CA TYR A 278 12.72 12.28 10.40
C TYR A 278 12.65 10.83 10.92
N TYR A 279 12.74 9.82 10.06
CA TYR A 279 12.78 8.43 10.52
C TYR A 279 13.92 8.22 11.54
N ALA A 280 15.12 8.68 11.23
CA ALA A 280 16.26 8.52 12.13
C ALA A 280 16.11 9.24 13.49
N SER A 281 15.17 10.19 13.62
CA SER A 281 14.92 10.91 14.87
C SER A 281 14.04 10.14 15.86
N GLY A 282 13.31 9.12 15.41
CA GLY A 282 12.41 8.33 16.24
C GLY A 282 13.05 7.16 16.96
N ASP A 283 12.40 6.68 17.99
CA ASP A 283 12.72 5.42 18.65
C ASP A 283 11.88 4.25 18.08
N VAL A 284 10.64 4.52 17.66
CA VAL A 284 9.75 3.51 17.05
C VAL A 284 8.79 4.22 16.09
N THR A 285 8.58 3.61 14.92
CA THR A 285 7.54 4.04 13.95
C THR A 285 6.28 3.18 14.11
N LEU A 286 5.11 3.81 14.09
CA LEU A 286 3.81 3.17 14.23
C LEU A 286 3.09 3.07 12.89
N CYS A 287 2.81 1.84 12.46
CA CYS A 287 2.06 1.48 11.24
C CYS A 287 0.88 0.58 11.63
N ILE A 288 0.03 1.02 12.59
CA ILE A 288 -0.91 0.16 13.32
C ILE A 288 -2.38 0.35 12.92
N GLY A 289 -2.64 0.85 11.70
CA GLY A 289 -3.97 1.07 11.17
C GLY A 289 -4.62 -0.16 10.52
N SER A 290 -5.89 0.02 10.13
CA SER A 290 -6.69 -0.97 9.41
C SER A 290 -6.62 -0.83 7.89
N PHE A 291 -5.93 0.18 7.36
CA PHE A 291 -5.83 0.36 5.92
C PHE A 291 -5.17 -0.85 5.27
N VAL A 292 -5.82 -1.39 4.26
CA VAL A 292 -5.34 -2.59 3.54
C VAL A 292 -4.21 -2.18 2.60
N GLU A 293 -2.99 -2.16 3.12
CA GLU A 293 -1.82 -1.83 2.32
C GLU A 293 -1.55 -2.91 1.28
N SER A 294 -1.31 -2.49 0.06
CA SER A 294 -0.91 -3.39 -1.04
C SER A 294 0.57 -3.71 -1.03
N PHE A 295 1.38 -2.85 -0.40
CA PHE A 295 2.80 -3.07 -0.12
C PHE A 295 3.17 -2.48 1.25
N GLY A 296 3.06 -1.14 1.41
CA GLY A 296 3.37 -0.43 2.63
C GLY A 296 4.85 -0.05 2.75
N LEU A 297 5.22 1.10 2.21
CA LEU A 297 6.60 1.60 2.20
C LEU A 297 7.11 1.98 3.60
N VAL A 298 6.25 2.54 4.44
CA VAL A 298 6.62 3.17 5.71
C VAL A 298 7.45 2.29 6.66
N PRO A 299 7.08 1.04 6.98
CA PRO A 299 7.88 0.22 7.89
C PRO A 299 9.26 -0.10 7.32
N ILE A 300 9.36 -0.33 6.01
CA ILE A 300 10.64 -0.61 5.35
C ILE A 300 11.50 0.65 5.31
N GLU A 301 10.93 1.81 4.98
CA GLU A 301 11.64 3.09 5.02
C GLU A 301 12.13 3.42 6.43
N SER A 302 11.32 3.13 7.45
CA SER A 302 11.70 3.33 8.84
C SER A 302 12.95 2.52 9.22
N VAL A 303 12.92 1.19 8.99
CA VAL A 303 14.06 0.31 9.29
C VAL A 303 15.27 0.67 8.41
N ALA A 304 15.07 0.99 7.13
CA ALA A 304 16.13 1.47 6.24
C ALA A 304 16.87 2.71 6.77
N ASN A 305 16.17 3.55 7.52
CA ASN A 305 16.71 4.77 8.13
C ASN A 305 17.11 4.61 9.62
N GLY A 306 17.09 3.38 10.15
CA GLY A 306 17.64 3.07 11.47
C GLY A 306 16.61 2.99 12.61
N THR A 307 15.32 3.10 12.31
CA THR A 307 14.26 3.09 13.33
C THR A 307 13.34 1.88 13.17
N PRO A 308 13.13 1.06 14.22
CA PRO A 308 12.23 -0.07 14.18
C PRO A 308 10.77 0.36 13.96
N ALA A 309 9.96 -0.54 13.42
CA ALA A 309 8.55 -0.29 13.16
C ALA A 309 7.65 -1.33 13.84
N VAL A 310 6.53 -0.87 14.41
CA VAL A 310 5.43 -1.73 14.88
C VAL A 310 4.31 -1.67 13.85
N CYS A 311 3.92 -2.81 13.30
CA CYS A 311 2.99 -2.90 12.19
C CYS A 311 1.77 -3.76 12.52
N ALA A 312 0.58 -3.29 12.19
CA ALA A 312 -0.60 -4.13 12.22
C ALA A 312 -0.50 -5.27 11.18
N SER A 313 -0.87 -6.48 11.56
CA SER A 313 -0.94 -7.65 10.66
C SER A 313 -2.15 -7.51 9.72
N VAL A 314 -2.12 -6.50 8.83
CA VAL A 314 -3.18 -6.16 7.87
C VAL A 314 -2.57 -6.07 6.48
N GLY A 315 -3.25 -6.67 5.49
CA GLY A 315 -2.83 -6.59 4.11
C GLY A 315 -1.40 -7.10 3.89
N ALA A 316 -0.67 -6.38 3.05
CA ALA A 316 0.71 -6.73 2.70
C ALA A 316 1.72 -6.53 3.84
N PHE A 317 1.38 -5.85 4.94
CA PHE A 317 2.29 -5.73 6.09
C PHE A 317 2.69 -7.10 6.68
N ARG A 318 1.86 -8.13 6.50
CA ARG A 318 2.17 -9.50 6.92
C ARG A 318 3.43 -10.06 6.28
N GLN A 319 3.76 -9.62 5.06
CA GLN A 319 4.97 -10.08 4.35
C GLN A 319 6.28 -9.60 4.99
N PHE A 320 6.22 -8.59 5.86
CA PHE A 320 7.39 -8.01 6.52
C PHE A 320 7.69 -8.60 7.89
N ALA A 321 6.91 -9.60 8.34
CA ALA A 321 7.08 -10.22 9.65
C ALA A 321 8.47 -10.88 9.86
N ASP A 322 9.14 -11.24 8.77
CA ASP A 322 10.47 -11.85 8.78
C ASP A 322 11.62 -10.83 8.63
N ILE A 323 11.30 -9.53 8.55
CA ILE A 323 12.31 -8.45 8.48
C ILE A 323 12.65 -8.02 9.89
N ASP A 324 13.92 -8.15 10.25
CA ASP A 324 14.42 -7.68 11.54
C ASP A 324 14.15 -6.17 11.72
N GLY A 325 13.71 -5.80 12.91
CA GLY A 325 13.29 -4.43 13.22
C GLY A 325 11.82 -4.12 12.88
N ILE A 326 11.07 -5.03 12.26
CA ILE A 326 9.61 -4.90 12.07
C ILE A 326 8.89 -5.87 13.00
N ILE A 327 8.02 -5.34 13.87
CA ILE A 327 7.29 -6.13 14.86
C ILE A 327 5.80 -6.17 14.47
N PRO A 328 5.29 -7.33 14.03
CA PRO A 328 3.88 -7.48 13.70
C PRO A 328 3.01 -7.54 14.96
N VAL A 329 1.86 -6.87 14.95
CA VAL A 329 0.85 -6.90 16.00
C VAL A 329 -0.54 -7.09 15.39
N PRO A 330 -1.49 -7.74 16.08
CA PRO A 330 -2.87 -7.78 15.63
C PRO A 330 -3.49 -6.36 15.65
N TYR A 331 -4.18 -5.96 14.58
CA TYR A 331 -4.84 -4.66 14.51
C TYR A 331 -5.80 -4.42 15.68
N GLY A 332 -5.79 -3.20 16.23
CA GLY A 332 -6.70 -2.76 17.31
C GLY A 332 -6.42 -3.35 18.69
N GLN A 333 -5.35 -4.15 18.85
CA GLN A 333 -4.93 -4.66 20.16
C GLN A 333 -3.89 -3.71 20.78
N ILE A 334 -4.37 -2.69 21.47
CA ILE A 334 -3.53 -1.62 22.05
C ILE A 334 -2.47 -2.18 23.01
N GLU A 335 -2.82 -3.18 23.82
CA GLU A 335 -1.88 -3.82 24.74
C GLU A 335 -0.72 -4.49 23.98
N ALA A 336 -1.01 -5.21 22.89
CA ALA A 336 0.01 -5.83 22.05
C ALA A 336 0.90 -4.78 21.40
N SER A 337 0.31 -3.70 20.86
CA SER A 337 1.05 -2.58 20.28
C SER A 337 1.95 -1.89 21.31
N THR A 338 1.45 -1.69 22.52
CA THR A 338 2.21 -1.09 23.65
C THR A 338 3.43 -1.96 24.01
N GLN A 339 3.26 -3.28 24.14
CA GLN A 339 4.37 -4.18 24.43
C GLN A 339 5.38 -4.23 23.29
N ALA A 340 4.92 -4.22 22.04
CA ALA A 340 5.79 -4.17 20.88
C ALA A 340 6.61 -2.87 20.83
N VAL A 341 6.01 -1.71 21.14
CA VAL A 341 6.72 -0.43 21.24
C VAL A 341 7.81 -0.48 22.31
N LEU A 342 7.49 -0.97 23.51
CA LEU A 342 8.48 -1.08 24.59
C LEU A 342 9.63 -2.03 24.22
N SER A 343 9.33 -3.14 23.57
CA SER A 343 10.33 -4.08 23.07
C SER A 343 11.21 -3.45 21.98
N ALA A 344 10.61 -2.76 21.02
CA ALA A 344 11.30 -2.10 19.91
C ALA A 344 12.25 -1.01 20.42
N ALA A 345 11.78 -0.15 21.33
CA ALA A 345 12.55 0.94 21.92
C ALA A 345 13.75 0.47 22.77
N GLY A 346 13.70 -0.77 23.26
CA GLY A 346 14.80 -1.44 23.95
C GLY A 346 15.66 -2.36 23.09
N GLY A 347 15.36 -2.44 21.78
CA GLY A 347 16.01 -3.34 20.84
C GLY A 347 17.49 -3.01 20.58
N SER A 348 18.23 -4.00 20.07
CA SER A 348 19.65 -3.82 19.77
C SER A 348 19.85 -3.17 18.39
N ALA A 349 20.90 -2.36 18.25
CA ALA A 349 21.31 -1.76 16.97
C ALA A 349 21.65 -2.85 15.92
N ASP A 350 22.14 -3.98 16.33
CA ASP A 350 22.49 -5.11 15.44
C ASP A 350 21.23 -5.66 14.73
N LEU A 351 20.08 -5.66 15.40
CA LEU A 351 18.82 -6.11 14.81
C LEU A 351 18.37 -5.18 13.68
N ILE A 352 18.51 -3.87 13.90
CA ILE A 352 18.16 -2.88 12.88
C ILE A 352 19.11 -2.96 11.68
N GLU A 353 20.41 -3.15 11.91
CA GLU A 353 21.38 -3.29 10.82
C GLU A 353 21.17 -4.58 10.01
N SER A 354 20.75 -5.66 10.68
CA SER A 354 20.30 -6.90 10.01
C SER A 354 19.09 -6.62 9.11
N GLY A 355 18.06 -5.93 9.62
CA GLY A 355 16.87 -5.55 8.85
C GLY A 355 17.22 -4.63 7.66
N ARG A 356 18.11 -3.65 7.85
CA ARG A 356 18.62 -2.81 6.74
C ARG A 356 19.26 -3.66 5.65
N SER A 357 20.09 -4.61 6.03
CA SER A 357 20.75 -5.53 5.08
C SER A 357 19.74 -6.39 4.31
N GLN A 358 18.71 -6.89 4.98
CA GLN A 358 17.60 -7.62 4.35
C GLN A 358 16.85 -6.73 3.33
N ILE A 359 16.58 -5.47 3.69
CA ILE A 359 15.88 -4.49 2.82
C ILE A 359 16.72 -4.18 1.58
N ILE A 360 18.02 -3.88 1.73
CA ILE A 360 18.92 -3.61 0.61
C ILE A 360 18.91 -4.77 -0.38
N HIS A 361 18.95 -5.99 0.11
CA HIS A 361 18.99 -7.18 -0.74
C HIS A 361 17.66 -7.44 -1.46
N THR A 362 16.54 -7.16 -0.82
CA THR A 362 15.21 -7.60 -1.29
C THR A 362 14.44 -6.49 -2.00
N TYR A 363 14.62 -5.23 -1.58
CA TYR A 363 13.77 -4.10 -1.99
C TYR A 363 14.58 -2.94 -2.58
N SER A 364 15.65 -3.22 -3.35
CA SER A 364 16.42 -2.16 -4.00
C SER A 364 15.62 -1.50 -5.15
N PRO A 365 15.77 -0.19 -5.36
CA PRO A 365 15.18 0.50 -6.51
C PRO A 365 15.65 -0.09 -7.85
N GLU A 366 16.89 -0.51 -7.93
CA GLU A 366 17.49 -1.13 -9.12
C GLU A 366 16.77 -2.43 -9.47
N SER A 367 16.56 -3.32 -8.49
CA SER A 367 15.81 -4.58 -8.70
C SER A 367 14.37 -4.34 -9.13
N MET A 368 13.71 -3.30 -8.60
CA MET A 368 12.37 -2.89 -9.04
C MET A 368 12.41 -2.48 -10.52
N VAL A 369 13.30 -1.58 -10.90
CA VAL A 369 13.41 -1.07 -12.28
C VAL A 369 13.73 -2.20 -13.25
N GLU A 370 14.69 -3.07 -12.93
CA GLU A 370 15.03 -4.26 -13.73
C GLU A 370 13.82 -5.20 -13.88
N GLY A 371 13.05 -5.38 -12.83
CA GLY A 371 11.81 -6.13 -12.87
C GLY A 371 10.80 -5.55 -13.86
N TYR A 372 10.54 -4.24 -13.79
CA TYR A 372 9.66 -3.54 -14.72
C TYR A 372 10.19 -3.62 -16.15
N GLU A 373 11.48 -3.36 -16.36
CA GLU A 373 12.13 -3.45 -17.68
C GLU A 373 11.94 -4.85 -18.27
N SER A 374 12.20 -5.91 -17.49
CA SER A 374 12.07 -7.29 -17.94
C SER A 374 10.66 -7.65 -18.37
N VAL A 375 9.62 -7.05 -17.77
CA VAL A 375 8.22 -7.26 -18.14
C VAL A 375 7.85 -6.44 -19.36
N ILE A 376 8.26 -5.18 -19.43
CA ILE A 376 7.91 -4.24 -20.50
C ILE A 376 8.60 -4.64 -21.83
N SER A 377 9.85 -5.13 -21.77
CA SER A 377 10.65 -5.42 -22.97
C SER A 377 10.43 -6.81 -23.57
N ARG A 378 9.79 -7.72 -22.82
CA ARG A 378 9.57 -9.09 -23.31
C ARG A 378 8.38 -9.20 -24.26
N THR A 379 8.33 -10.31 -25.02
CA THR A 379 7.11 -10.74 -25.70
C THR A 379 6.06 -11.15 -24.67
N LEU A 380 4.85 -10.61 -24.77
CA LEU A 380 3.78 -10.87 -23.84
C LEU A 380 3.20 -12.28 -24.05
N SER A 381 2.81 -12.92 -22.95
CA SER A 381 2.25 -14.26 -22.95
C SER A 381 0.71 -14.20 -23.07
N GLU A 382 0.13 -15.29 -23.57
CA GLU A 382 -1.33 -15.45 -23.60
C GLU A 382 -1.92 -15.46 -22.17
N ALA A 383 -3.20 -15.05 -22.07
CA ALA A 383 -3.96 -15.14 -20.84
C ALA A 383 -4.06 -16.59 -20.34
N ARG A 384 -3.92 -16.78 -19.03
CA ARG A 384 -3.96 -18.07 -18.37
C ARG A 384 -5.40 -18.47 -18.03
N LYS A 385 -5.69 -19.76 -18.09
CA LYS A 385 -7.00 -20.29 -17.74
C LYS A 385 -7.19 -20.34 -16.24
N ILE A 386 -8.42 -20.04 -15.81
CA ILE A 386 -8.86 -20.20 -14.43
C ILE A 386 -9.79 -21.42 -14.38
N GLU A 387 -9.48 -22.36 -13.52
CA GLU A 387 -10.32 -23.50 -13.21
C GLU A 387 -10.70 -23.47 -11.72
N LEU A 388 -12.01 -23.46 -11.46
CA LEU A 388 -12.49 -23.65 -10.09
C LEU A 388 -12.47 -25.13 -9.78
N ALA A 389 -11.98 -25.46 -8.60
CA ALA A 389 -12.06 -26.82 -8.08
C ALA A 389 -13.54 -27.20 -7.77
N ALA A 390 -13.77 -28.45 -7.39
CA ALA A 390 -15.09 -28.89 -6.99
C ALA A 390 -15.65 -28.04 -5.82
N ASP A 391 -16.96 -27.91 -5.74
CA ASP A 391 -17.68 -27.02 -4.80
C ASP A 391 -17.37 -27.27 -3.31
N ASP A 392 -16.80 -28.42 -3.00
CA ASP A 392 -16.38 -28.85 -1.68
C ASP A 392 -14.94 -28.47 -1.32
N GLN A 393 -14.16 -27.91 -2.27
CA GLN A 393 -12.81 -27.43 -2.03
C GLN A 393 -12.79 -25.92 -1.80
N LEU A 394 -12.42 -25.53 -0.58
CA LEU A 394 -12.40 -24.15 -0.14
C LEU A 394 -11.00 -23.70 0.28
N LEU A 395 -10.73 -22.42 0.17
CA LEU A 395 -9.54 -21.75 0.67
C LEU A 395 -9.92 -20.65 1.64
N LEU A 396 -9.07 -20.38 2.62
CA LEU A 396 -9.13 -19.11 3.34
C LEU A 396 -8.83 -17.99 2.33
N ALA A 397 -9.71 -16.99 2.29
CA ALA A 397 -9.53 -15.86 1.39
C ALA A 397 -8.20 -15.13 1.69
N PRO A 398 -7.47 -14.64 0.67
CA PRO A 398 -6.16 -14.00 0.88
C PRO A 398 -6.22 -12.71 1.70
N TRP A 399 -7.38 -12.09 1.80
CA TRP A 399 -7.64 -10.93 2.67
C TRP A 399 -8.04 -11.30 4.09
N CYS A 400 -7.93 -12.57 4.47
CA CYS A 400 -8.21 -13.04 5.82
C CYS A 400 -6.93 -13.57 6.49
N ASP A 401 -6.86 -13.38 7.81
CA ASP A 401 -5.74 -13.82 8.62
C ASP A 401 -6.21 -14.57 9.88
N ILE A 402 -5.50 -15.63 10.25
CA ILE A 402 -5.81 -16.43 11.45
C ILE A 402 -5.06 -15.83 12.64
N GLN A 403 -5.80 -15.27 13.59
CA GLN A 403 -5.29 -14.65 14.82
C GLN A 403 -5.82 -15.40 16.05
N GLY A 404 -5.06 -16.38 16.54
CA GLY A 404 -5.50 -17.24 17.64
C GLY A 404 -6.63 -18.21 17.23
N GLN A 405 -7.84 -18.01 17.75
CA GLN A 405 -9.07 -18.74 17.38
C GLN A 405 -10.04 -17.89 16.55
N GLU A 406 -9.58 -16.73 16.15
CA GLU A 406 -10.34 -15.76 15.35
C GLU A 406 -9.81 -15.72 13.92
N ILE A 407 -10.65 -15.29 13.00
CA ILE A 407 -10.26 -14.90 11.66
C ILE A 407 -10.50 -13.39 11.52
N TYR A 408 -9.47 -12.66 11.18
CA TYR A 408 -9.51 -11.24 10.86
C TYR A 408 -9.72 -11.05 9.36
N ASP A 409 -10.66 -10.18 8.99
CA ASP A 409 -10.95 -9.79 7.61
C ASP A 409 -10.45 -8.36 7.38
N ASP A 410 -9.50 -8.19 6.47
CA ASP A 410 -8.86 -6.93 6.17
C ASP A 410 -9.84 -5.84 5.68
N TYR A 411 -10.77 -6.21 4.79
CA TYR A 411 -11.67 -5.24 4.15
C TYR A 411 -12.80 -4.76 5.03
N THR A 412 -13.20 -5.56 5.99
CA THR A 412 -14.24 -5.18 6.97
C THR A 412 -13.65 -4.73 8.30
N ALA A 413 -12.35 -4.90 8.49
CA ALA A 413 -11.63 -4.66 9.76
C ALA A 413 -12.30 -5.36 10.95
N THR A 414 -12.85 -6.58 10.75
CA THR A 414 -13.57 -7.34 11.76
C THR A 414 -12.87 -8.63 12.14
N ARG A 415 -13.03 -9.05 13.39
CA ARG A 415 -12.63 -10.35 13.90
C ARG A 415 -13.85 -11.19 14.21
N LEU A 416 -13.83 -12.43 13.75
CA LEU A 416 -14.90 -13.38 13.99
C LEU A 416 -14.36 -14.66 14.61
N GLN A 417 -15.07 -15.17 15.61
CA GLN A 417 -14.72 -16.40 16.32
C GLN A 417 -15.07 -17.62 15.47
N TYR A 418 -14.06 -18.43 15.15
CA TYR A 418 -14.21 -19.66 14.39
C TYR A 418 -13.31 -20.77 14.96
N PRO A 419 -13.48 -21.20 16.21
CA PRO A 419 -12.52 -22.10 16.87
C PRO A 419 -12.43 -23.47 16.19
N HIS A 420 -13.52 -24.01 15.65
CA HIS A 420 -13.52 -25.30 14.96
C HIS A 420 -12.91 -25.16 13.55
N LEU A 421 -13.29 -24.13 12.81
CA LEU A 421 -12.76 -23.85 11.48
C LEU A 421 -11.26 -23.54 11.54
N VAL A 422 -10.81 -22.70 12.47
CA VAL A 422 -9.38 -22.38 12.65
C VAL A 422 -8.58 -23.63 12.98
N SER A 423 -9.11 -24.53 13.83
CA SER A 423 -8.47 -25.80 14.12
C SER A 423 -8.35 -26.69 12.89
N ALA A 424 -9.38 -26.73 12.05
CA ALA A 424 -9.38 -27.47 10.79
C ALA A 424 -8.40 -26.88 9.78
N LEU A 425 -8.32 -25.54 9.65
CA LEU A 425 -7.39 -24.83 8.76
C LEU A 425 -5.92 -25.04 9.14
N LYS A 426 -5.59 -25.09 10.41
CA LYS A 426 -4.20 -25.32 10.89
C LYS A 426 -3.69 -26.73 10.62
N VAL A 427 -4.58 -27.72 10.55
CA VAL A 427 -4.23 -29.12 10.30
C VAL A 427 -4.10 -29.41 8.80
N ASN A 428 -4.89 -28.74 7.97
CA ASN A 428 -4.92 -28.93 6.52
C ASN A 428 -4.56 -27.63 5.81
N LEU A 429 -3.31 -27.43 5.45
CA LEU A 429 -2.81 -26.30 4.63
C LEU A 429 -3.55 -26.23 3.27
N GLY A 430 -4.71 -25.62 3.25
CA GLY A 430 -5.62 -25.57 2.11
C GLY A 430 -6.73 -26.60 2.28
N LEU A 431 -7.87 -26.14 2.75
CA LEU A 431 -9.02 -27.00 3.05
C LEU A 431 -9.53 -27.71 1.80
N VAL A 432 -9.23 -29.00 1.72
CA VAL A 432 -10.13 -29.93 1.06
C VAL A 432 -11.23 -30.19 2.08
N TRP A 433 -12.46 -29.78 1.79
CA TRP A 433 -13.56 -30.01 2.66
C TRP A 433 -13.80 -31.53 2.77
N PRO A 434 -13.66 -32.14 3.93
CA PRO A 434 -13.88 -33.57 4.08
C PRO A 434 -15.37 -33.90 3.94
N ASP A 435 -15.65 -35.15 3.63
CA ASP A 435 -16.97 -35.75 3.55
C ASP A 435 -17.93 -35.12 4.60
N PRO A 436 -19.07 -34.58 4.17
CA PRO A 436 -20.08 -33.99 5.07
C PRO A 436 -20.49 -34.85 6.25
N LEU A 437 -20.32 -36.15 6.14
CA LEU A 437 -20.62 -37.13 7.20
C LEU A 437 -19.60 -37.12 8.37
N LEU A 438 -18.45 -36.49 8.20
CA LEU A 438 -17.39 -36.41 9.21
C LEU A 438 -17.36 -35.08 9.96
N LEU A 439 -18.23 -34.13 9.60
CA LEU A 439 -18.27 -32.82 10.18
C LEU A 439 -19.06 -32.77 11.49
N SER A 440 -18.47 -32.13 12.51
CA SER A 440 -19.28 -31.72 13.65
C SER A 440 -20.29 -30.65 13.20
N ALA A 441 -21.47 -30.63 13.79
CA ALA A 441 -22.50 -29.61 13.49
C ALA A 441 -21.95 -28.18 13.69
N SER A 442 -21.03 -28.01 14.64
CA SER A 442 -20.38 -26.72 14.92
C SER A 442 -19.46 -26.29 13.78
N LEU A 443 -18.62 -27.19 13.27
CA LEU A 443 -17.73 -26.88 12.14
C LEU A 443 -18.51 -26.58 10.87
N ASP A 444 -19.57 -27.35 10.57
CA ASP A 444 -20.43 -27.11 9.42
C ASP A 444 -21.12 -25.73 9.48
N ALA A 445 -21.57 -25.31 10.66
CA ALA A 445 -22.15 -23.99 10.88
C ALA A 445 -21.13 -22.87 10.66
N GLU A 446 -19.90 -23.02 11.21
CA GLU A 446 -18.83 -22.06 11.03
C GLU A 446 -18.44 -21.93 9.55
N VAL A 447 -18.34 -23.02 8.82
CA VAL A 447 -17.99 -23.02 7.39
C VAL A 447 -19.08 -22.34 6.55
N ARG A 448 -20.35 -22.65 6.79
CA ARG A 448 -21.44 -21.95 6.07
C ARG A 448 -21.39 -20.46 6.30
N HIS A 449 -21.25 -20.04 7.54
CA HIS A 449 -21.13 -18.61 7.89
C HIS A 449 -19.88 -17.98 7.25
N ALA A 450 -18.73 -18.66 7.28
CA ALA A 450 -17.51 -18.16 6.66
C ALA A 450 -17.63 -18.04 5.12
N LYS A 451 -18.33 -18.95 4.46
CA LYS A 451 -18.65 -18.84 3.02
C LYS A 451 -19.56 -17.64 2.72
N GLU A 452 -20.63 -17.46 3.49
CA GLU A 452 -21.55 -16.32 3.34
C GLU A 452 -20.86 -14.98 3.52
N ARG A 453 -19.81 -14.94 4.36
CA ARG A 453 -18.99 -13.75 4.65
C ARG A 453 -17.84 -13.55 3.67
N GLY A 454 -17.58 -14.47 2.73
CA GLY A 454 -16.42 -14.40 1.83
C GLY A 454 -15.08 -14.64 2.52
N ILE A 455 -15.08 -15.22 3.72
CA ILE A 455 -13.87 -15.65 4.47
C ILE A 455 -13.32 -16.94 3.88
N LEU A 456 -14.20 -17.84 3.47
CA LEU A 456 -13.88 -19.02 2.68
C LEU A 456 -14.37 -18.82 1.25
N ILE A 457 -13.47 -19.03 0.30
CA ILE A 457 -13.75 -18.92 -1.13
C ILE A 457 -13.48 -20.25 -1.84
N PRO A 458 -14.10 -20.51 -3.01
CA PRO A 458 -13.77 -21.70 -3.80
C PRO A 458 -12.29 -21.76 -4.14
N LYS A 459 -11.70 -22.94 -4.02
CA LYS A 459 -10.33 -23.17 -4.49
C LYS A 459 -10.26 -23.00 -6.01
N TYR A 460 -9.23 -22.34 -6.48
CA TYR A 460 -8.99 -22.11 -7.90
C TYR A 460 -7.58 -22.53 -8.28
N VAL A 461 -7.37 -22.83 -9.56
CA VAL A 461 -6.08 -23.10 -10.18
C VAL A 461 -5.94 -22.19 -11.39
N ILE A 462 -4.77 -21.59 -11.55
CA ILE A 462 -4.42 -20.78 -12.71
C ILE A 462 -3.36 -21.55 -13.51
N GLY A 463 -3.75 -22.01 -14.68
CA GLY A 463 -2.97 -22.87 -15.57
C GLY A 463 -2.00 -22.16 -16.47
#